data_4cc045f419e367555bfc890eff0c01b6
#
_entry.id   4cc045f419e367555bfc890eff0c01b6
#
_cell.length_a   1.000
_cell.length_b   1.000
_cell.length_c   1.000
_cell.angle_alpha   90.00
_cell.angle_beta   90.00
_cell.angle_gamma   90.00
#
_symmetry.space_group_name_H-M   'P 1'
#
loop_
_entity.id
_entity.type
_entity.pdbx_description
1 polymer ?
#
loop_
_entity_poly.entity_id
_entity_poly.type
_entity_poly.pdbx_seq_one_letter_code
_entity_poly.pdbx_strand_id
1 'polypeptide(L)'
;RRSGVRHLVVTGIHEYMPPHLRLLYPIKAKRKGHWVRVPAAADVHAFSALLQSAAPAAVDLSPDDPALYQYTGGTTGVPKAAVLSHRNLVSNALQAAAWNAATTRPGDRAMAVLPFFHIYGMTAVLNFAIWSGLGVVLVPRFDPVMVLKAAHRARPVVFHGVPTMYMALLNRPDLARYDLRSIKSCISGAMGLPQEVQRSWETATGGRLVEGYGLTEASPITHCTPVLGHRRPGSIGLPFPDTDARIADPETGRTLPIGEVGELAVRGPQVMHGYLNRPDETAAALRDGWLFTGDMARMDADGFFYIVDRKKEMINVGGLKVYPREVEEVLYTHPAVREAAAIGVADPMKGETVKAFVALKRDASAAPEELIAFCRERLAPYKTPRAVEIRDSLPKTLIGKILRRALAEQELAR
;
A
#
# COMPACT_ATOMS: atom_id res chain seq x y z
N ARG A 1 -5.99 27.88 -17.36
CA ARG A 1 -5.20 28.83 -18.18
C ARG A 1 -3.99 29.45 -17.47
N ARG A 2 -3.86 29.32 -16.13
CA ARG A 2 -2.65 29.75 -15.38
C ARG A 2 -1.51 28.72 -15.40
N SER A 3 -1.75 27.50 -15.91
CA SER A 3 -0.81 26.37 -15.87
C SER A 3 0.03 26.16 -17.12
N GLY A 4 -0.15 26.96 -18.18
CA GLY A 4 0.52 26.75 -19.48
C GLY A 4 0.03 25.52 -20.28
N VAL A 5 -0.99 24.81 -19.80
CA VAL A 5 -1.61 23.67 -20.49
C VAL A 5 -2.29 24.15 -21.76
N ARG A 6 -1.94 23.56 -22.90
CA ARG A 6 -2.46 23.94 -24.23
C ARG A 6 -3.77 23.26 -24.60
N HIS A 7 -3.96 22.01 -24.15
CA HIS A 7 -5.15 21.21 -24.42
C HIS A 7 -5.70 20.60 -23.14
N LEU A 8 -7.02 20.60 -23.01
CA LEU A 8 -7.76 19.96 -21.92
C LEU A 8 -8.55 18.79 -22.50
N VAL A 9 -8.30 17.59 -21.98
CA VAL A 9 -9.11 16.40 -22.28
C VAL A 9 -10.01 16.12 -21.09
N VAL A 10 -11.33 16.09 -21.35
CA VAL A 10 -12.36 15.96 -20.31
C VAL A 10 -13.10 14.66 -20.49
N THR A 11 -13.29 13.92 -19.40
CA THR A 11 -14.13 12.73 -19.34
C THR A 11 -14.93 12.72 -18.05
N GLY A 12 -15.97 11.90 -18.00
CA GLY A 12 -16.78 11.70 -16.81
C GLY A 12 -17.21 10.24 -16.66
N ILE A 13 -17.25 9.77 -15.42
CA ILE A 13 -17.62 8.36 -15.11
C ILE A 13 -18.98 7.98 -15.71
N HIS A 14 -19.89 8.95 -15.91
CA HIS A 14 -21.21 8.72 -16.47
C HIS A 14 -21.17 8.25 -17.94
N GLU A 15 -20.11 8.57 -18.68
CA GLU A 15 -19.93 8.16 -20.09
C GLU A 15 -19.86 6.63 -20.22
N TYR A 16 -19.40 5.96 -19.16
CA TYR A 16 -19.17 4.51 -19.09
C TYR A 16 -20.23 3.76 -18.27
N MET A 17 -21.30 4.47 -17.85
CA MET A 17 -22.42 3.85 -17.14
C MET A 17 -23.43 3.22 -18.11
N PRO A 18 -24.20 2.22 -17.68
CA PRO A 18 -25.37 1.74 -18.40
C PRO A 18 -26.31 2.89 -18.77
N PRO A 19 -27.01 2.84 -19.95
CA PRO A 19 -27.78 3.98 -20.46
C PRO A 19 -28.75 4.62 -19.47
N HIS A 20 -29.47 3.82 -18.69
CA HIS A 20 -30.42 4.31 -17.69
C HIS A 20 -29.73 5.05 -16.54
N LEU A 21 -28.56 4.61 -16.09
CA LEU A 21 -27.79 5.29 -15.07
C LEU A 21 -27.09 6.54 -15.62
N ARG A 22 -26.59 6.48 -16.85
CA ARG A 22 -26.00 7.62 -17.56
C ARG A 22 -26.96 8.79 -17.64
N LEU A 23 -28.23 8.53 -17.95
CA LEU A 23 -29.28 9.56 -18.06
C LEU A 23 -29.59 10.21 -16.68
N LEU A 24 -29.60 9.41 -15.60
CA LEU A 24 -29.95 9.88 -14.26
C LEU A 24 -28.78 10.49 -13.48
N TYR A 25 -27.54 10.20 -13.90
CA TYR A 25 -26.33 10.63 -13.19
C TYR A 25 -26.21 12.16 -13.02
N PRO A 26 -26.48 13.00 -14.06
CA PRO A 26 -26.37 14.46 -13.95
C PRO A 26 -27.25 15.03 -12.83
N ILE A 27 -28.45 14.49 -12.64
CA ILE A 27 -29.39 14.92 -11.58
C ILE A 27 -28.77 14.69 -10.20
N LYS A 28 -28.26 13.50 -9.97
CA LYS A 28 -27.59 13.12 -8.71
C LYS A 28 -26.31 13.90 -8.46
N ALA A 29 -25.50 14.09 -9.52
CA ALA A 29 -24.23 14.80 -9.44
C ALA A 29 -24.43 16.29 -9.14
N LYS A 30 -25.41 16.94 -9.76
CA LYS A 30 -25.81 18.34 -9.47
C LYS A 30 -26.25 18.51 -8.02
N ARG A 31 -27.11 17.62 -7.51
CA ARG A 31 -27.57 17.66 -6.10
C ARG A 31 -26.44 17.52 -5.10
N LYS A 32 -25.35 16.83 -5.47
CA LYS A 32 -24.16 16.61 -4.61
C LYS A 32 -23.04 17.63 -4.85
N GLY A 33 -23.24 18.62 -5.71
CA GLY A 33 -22.19 19.60 -6.06
C GLY A 33 -21.02 19.01 -6.86
N HIS A 34 -21.15 17.79 -7.40
CA HIS A 34 -20.11 17.11 -8.15
C HIS A 34 -20.18 17.33 -9.68
N TRP A 35 -21.21 18.05 -10.15
CA TRP A 35 -21.37 18.34 -11.57
C TRP A 35 -20.64 19.61 -11.93
N VAL A 36 -19.59 19.50 -12.73
CA VAL A 36 -18.85 20.63 -13.28
C VAL A 36 -19.26 20.81 -14.73
N ARG A 37 -19.71 22.03 -15.09
CA ARG A 37 -19.94 22.41 -16.51
C ARG A 37 -18.61 22.86 -17.09
N VAL A 38 -18.11 22.10 -18.05
CA VAL A 38 -16.91 22.48 -18.79
C VAL A 38 -17.36 23.29 -20.02
N PRO A 39 -16.92 24.55 -20.20
CA PRO A 39 -17.28 25.33 -21.39
C PRO A 39 -16.64 24.74 -22.64
N ALA A 40 -17.36 24.75 -23.74
CA ALA A 40 -16.82 24.38 -25.04
C ALA A 40 -15.79 25.44 -25.49
N ALA A 41 -14.61 24.99 -25.88
CA ALA A 41 -13.53 25.82 -26.41
C ALA A 41 -12.67 24.96 -27.37
N ALA A 42 -11.94 25.59 -28.27
CA ALA A 42 -11.13 24.90 -29.28
C ALA A 42 -10.01 24.03 -28.65
N ASP A 43 -9.59 24.36 -27.45
CA ASP A 43 -8.59 23.68 -26.65
C ASP A 43 -9.16 22.66 -25.63
N VAL A 44 -10.48 22.43 -25.66
CA VAL A 44 -11.17 21.50 -24.77
C VAL A 44 -11.76 20.34 -25.57
N HIS A 45 -11.28 19.14 -25.31
CA HIS A 45 -11.64 17.93 -26.04
C HIS A 45 -12.38 16.93 -25.16
N ALA A 46 -13.45 16.34 -25.67
CA ALA A 46 -14.09 15.20 -25.00
C ALA A 46 -13.24 13.94 -25.22
N PHE A 47 -12.92 13.21 -24.15
CA PHE A 47 -12.15 11.96 -24.25
C PHE A 47 -12.79 10.94 -25.19
N SER A 48 -14.12 10.81 -25.12
CA SER A 48 -14.89 9.92 -26.01
C SER A 48 -14.76 10.27 -27.50
N ALA A 49 -14.59 11.54 -27.84
CA ALA A 49 -14.37 11.96 -29.21
C ALA A 49 -12.96 11.61 -29.72
N LEU A 50 -11.96 11.70 -28.84
CA LEU A 50 -10.58 11.34 -29.19
C LEU A 50 -10.42 9.83 -29.43
N LEU A 51 -11.22 8.99 -28.76
CA LEU A 51 -11.22 7.54 -29.00
C LEU A 51 -11.74 7.14 -30.39
N GLN A 52 -12.44 8.05 -31.10
CA GLN A 52 -12.97 7.81 -32.45
C GLN A 52 -12.00 8.28 -33.53
N SER A 53 -10.90 8.93 -33.18
CA SER A 53 -9.94 9.44 -34.14
C SER A 53 -8.99 8.34 -34.65
N ALA A 54 -8.28 8.66 -35.75
CA ALA A 54 -7.43 7.76 -36.52
C ALA A 54 -6.40 6.97 -35.67
N ALA A 55 -5.75 6.01 -36.33
CA ALA A 55 -4.71 5.19 -35.72
C ALA A 55 -3.67 6.02 -34.96
N PRO A 56 -3.22 5.57 -33.78
CA PRO A 56 -2.19 6.26 -33.02
C PRO A 56 -0.93 6.42 -33.88
N ALA A 57 -0.25 7.55 -33.73
CA ALA A 57 1.06 7.73 -34.36
C ALA A 57 2.03 6.63 -33.86
N ALA A 58 2.77 6.05 -34.78
CA ALA A 58 3.86 5.16 -34.41
C ALA A 58 4.92 5.98 -33.66
N VAL A 59 5.24 5.54 -32.47
CA VAL A 59 6.30 6.15 -31.65
C VAL A 59 7.36 5.07 -31.42
N ASP A 60 8.59 5.40 -31.73
CA ASP A 60 9.74 4.55 -31.41
C ASP A 60 10.06 4.73 -29.92
N LEU A 61 9.91 3.68 -29.13
CA LEU A 61 10.08 3.69 -27.68
C LEU A 61 11.19 2.73 -27.28
N SER A 62 12.19 3.25 -26.54
CA SER A 62 13.13 2.40 -25.84
C SER A 62 12.53 1.84 -24.55
N PRO A 63 12.83 0.60 -24.17
CA PRO A 63 12.45 0.08 -22.85
C PRO A 63 12.92 0.95 -21.67
N ASP A 64 14.00 1.68 -21.87
CA ASP A 64 14.61 2.54 -20.83
C ASP A 64 14.08 3.97 -20.84
N ASP A 65 13.21 4.31 -21.80
CA ASP A 65 12.54 5.62 -21.79
C ASP A 65 11.64 5.77 -20.55
N PRO A 66 11.57 6.99 -19.96
CA PRO A 66 10.65 7.26 -18.86
C PRO A 66 9.19 7.02 -19.28
N ALA A 67 8.54 6.08 -18.61
CA ALA A 67 7.13 5.77 -18.81
C ALA A 67 6.22 6.50 -17.80
N LEU A 68 6.75 6.76 -16.60
CA LEU A 68 5.95 7.28 -15.50
C LEU A 68 6.80 8.10 -14.52
N TYR A 69 6.30 9.26 -14.15
CA TYR A 69 6.74 10.03 -12.99
C TYR A 69 5.76 9.81 -11.84
N GLN A 70 6.08 8.86 -10.96
CA GLN A 70 5.20 8.52 -9.85
C GLN A 70 5.58 9.29 -8.59
N TYR A 71 4.72 10.20 -8.17
CA TYR A 71 4.93 10.96 -6.94
C TYR A 71 4.76 10.09 -5.71
N THR A 72 5.70 10.20 -4.79
CA THR A 72 5.63 9.56 -3.47
C THR A 72 5.24 10.60 -2.42
N GLY A 73 4.41 10.21 -1.47
CA GLY A 73 4.15 11.01 -0.26
C GLY A 73 5.35 10.93 0.67
N GLY A 74 6.44 11.64 0.34
CA GLY A 74 7.66 11.62 1.14
C GLY A 74 7.41 12.00 2.59
N THR A 75 8.07 11.29 3.51
CA THR A 75 8.09 11.61 4.95
C THR A 75 8.73 12.96 5.25
N THR A 76 9.44 13.57 4.28
CA THR A 76 10.13 14.86 4.38
C THR A 76 9.29 16.08 3.98
N GLY A 77 8.02 15.90 3.57
CA GLY A 77 7.09 17.01 3.30
C GLY A 77 6.99 17.42 1.83
N VAL A 78 8.06 17.38 1.07
CA VAL A 78 8.01 17.70 -0.36
C VAL A 78 7.86 16.40 -1.15
N PRO A 79 6.77 16.24 -1.95
CA PRO A 79 6.61 15.05 -2.78
C PRO A 79 7.78 14.91 -3.76
N LYS A 80 8.26 13.68 -3.92
CA LYS A 80 9.30 13.32 -4.89
C LYS A 80 8.68 12.46 -5.99
N ALA A 81 9.11 12.65 -7.24
CA ALA A 81 8.67 11.81 -8.35
C ALA A 81 9.75 10.77 -8.66
N ALA A 82 9.44 9.49 -8.44
CA ALA A 82 10.27 8.40 -8.95
C ALA A 82 10.13 8.32 -10.47
N VAL A 83 11.25 8.24 -11.18
CA VAL A 83 11.30 8.09 -12.63
C VAL A 83 11.32 6.59 -12.94
N LEU A 84 10.22 6.08 -13.46
CA LEU A 84 10.05 4.68 -13.82
C LEU A 84 10.02 4.53 -15.33
N SER A 85 10.87 3.64 -15.87
CA SER A 85 10.89 3.34 -17.29
C SER A 85 9.84 2.31 -17.69
N HIS A 86 9.64 2.13 -19.01
CA HIS A 86 8.82 1.04 -19.52
C HIS A 86 9.34 -0.31 -19.05
N ARG A 87 10.66 -0.52 -19.03
CA ARG A 87 11.31 -1.73 -18.51
C ARG A 87 10.91 -1.99 -17.06
N ASN A 88 10.98 -0.98 -16.18
CA ASN A 88 10.66 -1.15 -14.77
C ASN A 88 9.22 -1.65 -14.56
N LEU A 89 8.25 -0.98 -15.20
CA LEU A 89 6.83 -1.31 -15.05
C LEU A 89 6.49 -2.68 -15.65
N VAL A 90 7.00 -2.99 -16.84
CA VAL A 90 6.76 -4.26 -17.51
C VAL A 90 7.41 -5.40 -16.75
N SER A 91 8.66 -5.24 -16.30
CA SER A 91 9.33 -6.28 -15.50
C SER A 91 8.56 -6.62 -14.25
N ASN A 92 8.06 -5.61 -13.52
CA ASN A 92 7.30 -5.88 -12.29
C ASN A 92 5.93 -6.51 -12.56
N ALA A 93 5.28 -6.18 -13.67
CA ALA A 93 4.05 -6.87 -14.11
C ALA A 93 4.32 -8.34 -14.45
N LEU A 94 5.44 -8.65 -15.13
CA LEU A 94 5.91 -10.00 -15.44
C LEU A 94 6.23 -10.80 -14.17
N GLN A 95 6.96 -10.21 -13.24
CA GLN A 95 7.27 -10.80 -11.95
C GLN A 95 6.00 -11.14 -11.17
N ALA A 96 5.01 -10.22 -11.16
CA ALA A 96 3.72 -10.47 -10.53
C ALA A 96 2.93 -11.59 -11.20
N ALA A 97 2.99 -11.69 -12.54
CA ALA A 97 2.37 -12.76 -13.30
C ALA A 97 3.01 -14.12 -13.00
N ALA A 98 4.35 -14.19 -12.97
CA ALA A 98 5.09 -15.39 -12.60
C ALA A 98 4.75 -15.85 -11.18
N TRP A 99 4.65 -14.90 -10.22
CA TRP A 99 4.30 -15.21 -8.83
C TRP A 99 2.90 -15.80 -8.68
N ASN A 100 1.96 -15.35 -9.48
CA ASN A 100 0.55 -15.79 -9.45
C ASN A 100 0.22 -16.90 -10.47
N ALA A 101 1.18 -17.39 -11.25
CA ALA A 101 0.95 -18.34 -12.35
C ALA A 101 0.21 -19.63 -11.94
N ALA A 102 0.41 -20.09 -10.72
CA ALA A 102 -0.26 -21.28 -10.19
C ALA A 102 -1.72 -21.02 -9.76
N THR A 103 -2.12 -19.75 -9.58
CA THR A 103 -3.44 -19.37 -9.04
C THR A 103 -4.32 -18.65 -10.07
N THR A 104 -3.76 -18.19 -11.19
CA THR A 104 -4.47 -17.41 -12.21
C THR A 104 -4.34 -18.01 -13.60
N ARG A 105 -5.36 -17.79 -14.44
CA ARG A 105 -5.38 -18.21 -15.85
C ARG A 105 -5.99 -17.10 -16.71
N PRO A 106 -5.63 -17.00 -18.00
CA PRO A 106 -6.32 -16.10 -18.93
C PRO A 106 -7.84 -16.30 -18.88
N GLY A 107 -8.60 -15.20 -18.84
CA GLY A 107 -10.05 -15.20 -18.68
C GLY A 107 -10.55 -15.14 -17.24
N ASP A 108 -9.73 -15.42 -16.24
CA ASP A 108 -10.05 -15.13 -14.83
C ASP A 108 -10.24 -13.63 -14.60
N ARG A 109 -10.70 -13.25 -13.40
CA ARG A 109 -10.96 -11.84 -13.05
C ARG A 109 -10.17 -11.41 -11.83
N ALA A 110 -9.64 -10.19 -11.89
CA ALA A 110 -9.00 -9.51 -10.77
C ALA A 110 -9.91 -8.40 -10.24
N MET A 111 -10.04 -8.30 -8.91
CA MET A 111 -10.78 -7.23 -8.25
C MET A 111 -9.93 -5.96 -8.18
N ALA A 112 -10.42 -4.85 -8.73
CA ALA A 112 -9.75 -3.56 -8.74
C ALA A 112 -10.45 -2.59 -7.78
N VAL A 113 -10.00 -2.57 -6.54
CA VAL A 113 -10.46 -1.66 -5.48
C VAL A 113 -9.38 -0.63 -5.09
N LEU A 114 -8.13 -0.90 -5.45
CA LEU A 114 -7.01 0.00 -5.25
C LEU A 114 -7.01 1.07 -6.35
N PRO A 115 -6.73 2.34 -6.02
CA PRO A 115 -6.69 3.40 -7.03
C PRO A 115 -5.53 3.21 -8.00
N PHE A 116 -5.79 3.32 -9.30
CA PHE A 116 -4.77 3.14 -10.34
C PHE A 116 -3.76 4.28 -10.45
N PHE A 117 -4.02 5.43 -9.84
CA PHE A 117 -3.02 6.48 -9.71
C PHE A 117 -1.95 6.17 -8.63
N HIS A 118 -2.17 5.16 -7.80
CA HIS A 118 -1.17 4.63 -6.90
C HIS A 118 -0.49 3.43 -7.55
N ILE A 119 0.83 3.39 -7.49
CA ILE A 119 1.65 2.38 -8.17
C ILE A 119 1.24 0.93 -7.81
N TYR A 120 0.76 0.69 -6.58
CA TYR A 120 0.27 -0.62 -6.17
C TYR A 120 -0.96 -1.03 -7.00
N GLY A 121 -1.95 -0.15 -7.14
CA GLY A 121 -3.13 -0.41 -7.98
C GLY A 121 -2.77 -0.50 -9.46
N MET A 122 -1.85 0.36 -9.93
CA MET A 122 -1.41 0.38 -11.32
C MET A 122 -0.72 -0.92 -11.71
N THR A 123 0.31 -1.33 -11.00
CA THR A 123 1.12 -2.49 -11.42
C THR A 123 0.53 -3.81 -10.93
N ALA A 124 0.23 -3.92 -9.63
CA ALA A 124 -0.20 -5.19 -9.05
C ALA A 124 -1.64 -5.58 -9.43
N VAL A 125 -2.45 -4.64 -9.93
CA VAL A 125 -3.80 -4.94 -10.40
C VAL A 125 -3.92 -4.73 -11.91
N LEU A 126 -3.72 -3.50 -12.41
CA LEU A 126 -4.01 -3.17 -13.81
C LEU A 126 -3.00 -3.81 -14.76
N ASN A 127 -1.69 -3.51 -14.62
CA ASN A 127 -0.67 -4.01 -15.54
C ASN A 127 -0.55 -5.54 -15.46
N PHE A 128 -0.60 -6.09 -14.25
CA PHE A 128 -0.64 -7.54 -14.03
C PHE A 128 -1.85 -8.19 -14.71
N ALA A 129 -3.06 -7.61 -14.56
CA ALA A 129 -4.26 -8.17 -15.18
C ALA A 129 -4.19 -8.11 -16.71
N ILE A 130 -3.73 -7.00 -17.29
CA ILE A 130 -3.55 -6.86 -18.75
C ILE A 130 -2.57 -7.90 -19.26
N TRP A 131 -1.39 -8.03 -18.64
CA TRP A 131 -0.38 -9.00 -19.04
C TRP A 131 -0.88 -10.45 -18.94
N SER A 132 -1.58 -10.77 -17.86
CA SER A 132 -2.06 -12.13 -17.59
C SER A 132 -3.37 -12.49 -18.31
N GLY A 133 -3.93 -11.57 -19.13
CA GLY A 133 -5.20 -11.78 -19.83
C GLY A 133 -6.40 -11.90 -18.89
N LEU A 134 -6.38 -11.19 -17.75
CA LEU A 134 -7.47 -11.22 -16.78
C LEU A 134 -8.49 -10.11 -17.05
N GLY A 135 -9.75 -10.40 -16.81
CA GLY A 135 -10.78 -9.37 -16.72
C GLY A 135 -10.62 -8.54 -15.43
N VAL A 136 -10.87 -7.25 -15.51
CA VAL A 136 -10.76 -6.34 -14.35
C VAL A 136 -12.15 -5.94 -13.85
N VAL A 137 -12.47 -6.28 -12.59
CA VAL A 137 -13.72 -5.90 -11.92
C VAL A 137 -13.51 -4.56 -11.24
N LEU A 138 -13.94 -3.48 -11.90
CA LEU A 138 -13.72 -2.11 -11.44
C LEU A 138 -14.68 -1.72 -10.31
N VAL A 139 -14.12 -1.31 -9.19
CA VAL A 139 -14.83 -0.67 -8.08
C VAL A 139 -14.21 0.71 -7.87
N PRO A 140 -14.81 1.78 -8.40
CA PRO A 140 -14.19 3.10 -8.44
C PRO A 140 -13.85 3.72 -7.08
N ARG A 141 -14.53 3.26 -6.05
CA ARG A 141 -14.33 3.68 -4.67
C ARG A 141 -14.54 2.49 -3.75
N PHE A 142 -13.62 2.29 -2.81
CA PHE A 142 -13.80 1.28 -1.79
C PHE A 142 -15.04 1.58 -0.94
N ASP A 143 -15.99 0.69 -1.03
CA ASP A 143 -17.18 0.59 -0.18
C ASP A 143 -17.41 -0.89 0.08
N PRO A 144 -17.45 -1.36 1.34
CA PRO A 144 -17.54 -2.79 1.66
C PRO A 144 -18.73 -3.49 0.98
N VAL A 145 -19.89 -2.83 0.91
CA VAL A 145 -21.09 -3.42 0.31
C VAL A 145 -20.93 -3.54 -1.21
N MET A 146 -20.39 -2.51 -1.86
CA MET A 146 -20.12 -2.54 -3.29
C MET A 146 -19.10 -3.62 -3.66
N VAL A 147 -18.01 -3.72 -2.87
CA VAL A 147 -16.96 -4.73 -3.07
C VAL A 147 -17.54 -6.14 -2.94
N LEU A 148 -18.28 -6.44 -1.87
CA LEU A 148 -18.88 -7.75 -1.64
C LEU A 148 -19.88 -8.12 -2.74
N LYS A 149 -20.76 -7.18 -3.14
CA LYS A 149 -21.70 -7.39 -4.26
C LYS A 149 -20.98 -7.65 -5.59
N ALA A 150 -19.93 -6.89 -5.88
CA ALA A 150 -19.15 -7.05 -7.09
C ALA A 150 -18.39 -8.39 -7.09
N ALA A 151 -17.77 -8.77 -5.97
CA ALA A 151 -17.07 -10.05 -5.81
C ALA A 151 -18.02 -11.24 -5.97
N HIS A 152 -19.15 -11.21 -5.28
CA HIS A 152 -20.18 -12.25 -5.38
C HIS A 152 -20.67 -12.46 -6.83
N ARG A 153 -20.94 -11.35 -7.55
CA ARG A 153 -21.49 -11.40 -8.92
C ARG A 153 -20.42 -11.76 -9.95
N ALA A 154 -19.26 -11.12 -9.88
CA ALA A 154 -18.21 -11.22 -10.89
C ALA A 154 -17.26 -12.42 -10.65
N ARG A 155 -17.27 -13.01 -9.45
CA ARG A 155 -16.46 -14.17 -9.06
C ARG A 155 -14.95 -13.99 -9.40
N PRO A 156 -14.29 -12.92 -8.90
CA PRO A 156 -12.86 -12.71 -9.14
C PRO A 156 -12.03 -13.82 -8.48
N VAL A 157 -10.87 -14.12 -9.07
CA VAL A 157 -9.91 -15.09 -8.53
C VAL A 157 -8.84 -14.41 -7.71
N VAL A 158 -8.53 -13.14 -8.04
CA VAL A 158 -7.50 -12.32 -7.38
C VAL A 158 -8.15 -11.11 -6.71
N PHE A 159 -7.73 -10.84 -5.46
CA PHE A 159 -8.10 -9.64 -4.73
C PHE A 159 -6.90 -9.04 -4.00
N HIS A 160 -6.36 -7.95 -4.55
CA HIS A 160 -5.29 -7.18 -3.91
C HIS A 160 -5.91 -6.03 -3.11
N GLY A 161 -5.45 -5.85 -1.89
CA GLY A 161 -5.98 -4.82 -0.99
C GLY A 161 -4.96 -4.41 0.08
N VAL A 162 -5.45 -3.71 1.07
CA VAL A 162 -4.70 -3.32 2.27
C VAL A 162 -5.40 -3.88 3.52
N PRO A 163 -4.70 -4.05 4.66
CA PRO A 163 -5.29 -4.68 5.85
C PRO A 163 -6.63 -4.06 6.27
N THR A 164 -6.73 -2.72 6.22
CA THR A 164 -7.96 -2.00 6.59
C THR A 164 -9.15 -2.34 5.69
N MET A 165 -8.94 -2.68 4.43
CA MET A 165 -9.99 -3.13 3.51
C MET A 165 -10.49 -4.52 3.92
N TYR A 166 -9.59 -5.47 4.17
CA TYR A 166 -9.94 -6.82 4.64
C TYR A 166 -10.70 -6.77 5.96
N MET A 167 -10.23 -5.97 6.93
CA MET A 167 -10.93 -5.76 8.19
C MET A 167 -12.33 -5.18 8.00
N ALA A 168 -12.49 -4.19 7.11
CA ALA A 168 -13.79 -3.58 6.83
C ALA A 168 -14.79 -4.56 6.21
N LEU A 169 -14.31 -5.50 5.39
CA LEU A 169 -15.13 -6.58 4.80
C LEU A 169 -15.51 -7.63 5.86
N LEU A 170 -14.54 -8.07 6.67
CA LEU A 170 -14.75 -9.06 7.75
C LEU A 170 -15.73 -8.56 8.81
N ASN A 171 -15.71 -7.28 9.14
CA ASN A 171 -16.59 -6.67 10.14
C ASN A 171 -18.03 -6.45 9.62
N ARG A 172 -18.35 -6.92 8.40
CA ARG A 172 -19.73 -6.82 7.89
C ARG A 172 -20.61 -7.93 8.46
N PRO A 173 -21.72 -7.59 9.12
CA PRO A 173 -22.65 -8.59 9.69
C PRO A 173 -23.32 -9.45 8.60
N ASP A 174 -23.38 -8.96 7.37
CA ASP A 174 -23.96 -9.64 6.22
C ASP A 174 -22.94 -10.35 5.33
N LEU A 175 -21.67 -10.50 5.76
CA LEU A 175 -20.60 -11.13 4.99
C LEU A 175 -20.99 -12.53 4.48
N ALA A 176 -21.60 -13.33 5.33
CA ALA A 176 -22.01 -14.71 5.00
C ALA A 176 -23.05 -14.81 3.86
N ARG A 177 -23.69 -13.69 3.47
CA ARG A 177 -24.62 -13.65 2.33
C ARG A 177 -23.91 -13.61 0.96
N TYR A 178 -22.60 -13.39 0.94
CA TYR A 178 -21.83 -13.25 -0.28
C TYR A 178 -20.93 -14.48 -0.49
N ASP A 179 -21.04 -15.09 -1.67
CA ASP A 179 -20.13 -16.18 -2.06
C ASP A 179 -18.81 -15.60 -2.56
N LEU A 180 -17.75 -15.74 -1.75
CA LEU A 180 -16.39 -15.26 -2.02
C LEU A 180 -15.41 -16.41 -2.34
N ARG A 181 -15.87 -17.65 -2.46
CA ARG A 181 -15.05 -18.87 -2.67
C ARG A 181 -14.32 -18.89 -4.01
N SER A 182 -14.65 -18.01 -4.95
CA SER A 182 -13.89 -17.83 -6.18
C SER A 182 -12.51 -17.20 -5.95
N ILE A 183 -12.37 -16.40 -4.88
CA ILE A 183 -11.13 -15.69 -4.56
C ILE A 183 -10.11 -16.69 -4.02
N LYS A 184 -9.03 -16.91 -4.77
CA LYS A 184 -7.97 -17.87 -4.43
C LYS A 184 -6.72 -17.17 -3.91
N SER A 185 -6.36 -16.03 -4.52
CA SER A 185 -5.15 -15.27 -4.23
C SER A 185 -5.52 -13.88 -3.73
N CYS A 186 -5.15 -13.58 -2.49
CA CYS A 186 -5.25 -12.25 -1.90
C CYS A 186 -3.88 -11.80 -1.45
N ILE A 187 -3.48 -10.59 -1.85
CA ILE A 187 -2.24 -9.98 -1.40
C ILE A 187 -2.59 -8.69 -0.67
N SER A 188 -2.13 -8.59 0.57
CA SER A 188 -2.20 -7.37 1.38
C SER A 188 -0.87 -6.64 1.32
N GLY A 189 -0.90 -5.38 0.92
CA GLY A 189 0.30 -4.55 0.83
C GLY A 189 0.15 -3.20 1.54
N ALA A 190 1.17 -2.37 1.41
CA ALA A 190 1.28 -1.01 1.95
C ALA A 190 1.38 -0.90 3.48
N MET A 191 0.97 -1.92 4.22
CA MET A 191 1.04 -2.00 5.70
C MET A 191 1.25 -3.45 6.11
N GLY A 192 1.79 -3.68 7.31
CA GLY A 192 1.88 -5.03 7.90
C GLY A 192 0.50 -5.67 8.02
N LEU A 193 0.41 -6.95 7.70
CA LEU A 193 -0.82 -7.73 7.77
C LEU A 193 -0.96 -8.38 9.14
N PRO A 194 -1.95 -7.99 9.98
CA PRO A 194 -2.20 -8.67 11.24
C PRO A 194 -2.58 -10.14 10.99
N GLN A 195 -1.97 -11.04 11.75
CA GLN A 195 -2.20 -12.49 11.61
C GLN A 195 -3.67 -12.89 11.84
N GLU A 196 -4.37 -12.16 12.71
CA GLU A 196 -5.78 -12.41 12.97
C GLU A 196 -6.65 -12.08 11.74
N VAL A 197 -6.33 -10.99 11.05
CA VAL A 197 -7.02 -10.61 9.79
C VAL A 197 -6.78 -11.67 8.72
N GLN A 198 -5.55 -12.17 8.63
CA GLN A 198 -5.19 -13.24 7.69
C GLN A 198 -6.03 -14.50 7.96
N ARG A 199 -6.04 -15.00 9.21
CA ARG A 199 -6.79 -16.20 9.60
C ARG A 199 -8.29 -16.05 9.37
N SER A 200 -8.86 -14.93 9.82
CA SER A 200 -10.29 -14.67 9.68
C SER A 200 -10.72 -14.58 8.21
N TRP A 201 -9.90 -13.96 7.36
CA TRP A 201 -10.17 -13.88 5.93
C TRP A 201 -10.12 -15.26 5.25
N GLU A 202 -9.07 -16.05 5.53
CA GLU A 202 -8.91 -17.41 4.98
C GLU A 202 -10.06 -18.33 5.42
N THR A 203 -10.50 -18.21 6.67
CA THR A 203 -11.67 -18.95 7.19
C THR A 203 -12.96 -18.55 6.48
N ALA A 204 -13.18 -17.27 6.27
CA ALA A 204 -14.43 -16.76 5.67
C ALA A 204 -14.54 -17.02 4.17
N THR A 205 -13.42 -17.09 3.45
CA THR A 205 -13.42 -17.16 1.98
C THR A 205 -12.87 -18.46 1.40
N GLY A 206 -12.05 -19.18 2.15
CA GLY A 206 -11.26 -20.32 1.67
C GLY A 206 -10.06 -19.91 0.79
N GLY A 207 -9.93 -18.61 0.47
CA GLY A 207 -8.80 -18.06 -0.29
C GLY A 207 -7.59 -17.81 0.59
N ARG A 208 -6.41 -17.70 -0.03
CA ARG A 208 -5.15 -17.41 0.67
C ARG A 208 -4.91 -15.91 0.73
N LEU A 209 -4.70 -15.38 1.94
CA LEU A 209 -4.30 -13.99 2.16
C LEU A 209 -2.85 -13.94 2.61
N VAL A 210 -2.00 -13.28 1.83
CA VAL A 210 -0.57 -13.20 2.09
C VAL A 210 -0.11 -11.73 2.11
N GLU A 211 1.04 -11.48 2.75
CA GLU A 211 1.65 -10.16 2.77
C GLU A 211 2.57 -9.98 1.56
N GLY A 212 2.44 -8.81 0.90
CA GLY A 212 3.33 -8.32 -0.13
C GLY A 212 3.94 -6.98 0.28
N TYR A 213 5.19 -6.77 -0.07
CA TYR A 213 5.92 -5.56 0.23
C TYR A 213 6.47 -4.93 -1.04
N GLY A 214 6.50 -3.60 -1.02
CA GLY A 214 7.08 -2.82 -2.10
C GLY A 214 7.00 -1.33 -1.83
N LEU A 215 7.61 -0.57 -2.72
CA LEU A 215 7.70 0.87 -2.66
C LEU A 215 7.62 1.44 -4.06
N THR A 216 7.24 2.70 -4.18
CA THR A 216 7.08 3.37 -5.49
C THR A 216 8.35 3.30 -6.34
N GLU A 217 9.49 3.41 -5.69
CA GLU A 217 10.82 3.36 -6.25
C GLU A 217 11.19 1.99 -6.86
N ALA A 218 10.34 0.97 -6.67
CA ALA A 218 10.52 -0.38 -7.21
C ALA A 218 9.31 -0.91 -8.00
N SER A 219 8.41 -0.05 -8.49
CA SER A 219 7.35 -0.30 -9.51
C SER A 219 6.11 -1.17 -9.18
N PRO A 220 5.69 -1.55 -7.99
CA PRO A 220 6.27 -1.35 -6.68
C PRO A 220 6.87 -2.59 -6.03
N ILE A 221 6.54 -3.84 -6.50
CA ILE A 221 6.66 -5.07 -5.71
C ILE A 221 8.11 -5.56 -5.71
N THR A 222 8.64 -5.82 -4.52
CA THR A 222 9.96 -6.44 -4.36
C THR A 222 9.89 -7.79 -3.66
N HIS A 223 8.96 -7.96 -2.71
CA HIS A 223 8.78 -9.18 -1.95
C HIS A 223 7.31 -9.57 -1.84
N CYS A 224 7.06 -10.86 -1.77
CA CYS A 224 5.73 -11.37 -1.43
C CYS A 224 5.84 -12.75 -0.79
N THR A 225 5.01 -13.02 0.20
CA THR A 225 4.83 -14.38 0.72
C THR A 225 4.21 -15.25 -0.37
N PRO A 226 4.73 -16.45 -0.64
CA PRO A 226 4.13 -17.37 -1.60
C PRO A 226 2.65 -17.65 -1.30
N VAL A 227 1.79 -17.49 -2.31
CA VAL A 227 0.35 -17.82 -2.15
C VAL A 227 0.16 -19.32 -1.92
N LEU A 228 0.93 -20.13 -2.61
CA LEU A 228 0.98 -21.59 -2.45
C LEU A 228 2.36 -21.99 -1.91
N GLY A 229 2.41 -23.04 -1.09
CA GLY A 229 3.65 -23.54 -0.52
C GLY A 229 3.95 -23.02 0.87
N HIS A 230 5.24 -22.92 1.19
CA HIS A 230 5.70 -22.54 2.52
C HIS A 230 5.50 -21.07 2.80
N ARG A 231 4.98 -20.74 3.98
CA ARG A 231 4.67 -19.38 4.41
C ARG A 231 5.22 -19.13 5.82
N ARG A 232 5.66 -17.92 6.07
CA ARG A 232 6.06 -17.44 7.38
C ARG A 232 5.16 -16.27 7.79
N PRO A 233 4.22 -16.44 8.72
CA PRO A 233 3.36 -15.34 9.19
C PRO A 233 4.19 -14.17 9.74
N GLY A 234 3.78 -12.94 9.40
CA GLY A 234 4.48 -11.71 9.79
C GLY A 234 5.70 -11.38 8.91
N SER A 235 6.04 -12.24 7.93
CA SER A 235 7.07 -11.94 6.94
C SER A 235 6.46 -11.29 5.71
N ILE A 236 7.23 -10.41 5.07
CA ILE A 236 6.91 -9.86 3.74
C ILE A 236 7.20 -10.87 2.61
N GLY A 237 7.69 -12.07 2.96
CA GLY A 237 7.95 -13.15 2.02
C GLY A 237 9.38 -13.19 1.48
N LEU A 238 9.47 -13.73 0.28
CA LEU A 238 10.69 -13.88 -0.49
C LEU A 238 10.80 -12.78 -1.55
N PRO A 239 12.01 -12.46 -2.05
CA PRO A 239 12.18 -11.58 -3.19
C PRO A 239 11.44 -12.10 -4.43
N PHE A 240 10.90 -11.19 -5.22
CA PHE A 240 10.32 -11.52 -6.53
C PHE A 240 11.39 -12.05 -7.50
N PRO A 241 11.00 -12.78 -8.55
CA PRO A 241 11.95 -13.23 -9.58
C PRO A 241 12.82 -12.07 -10.08
N ASP A 242 14.10 -12.34 -10.36
CA ASP A 242 15.10 -11.35 -10.80
C ASP A 242 15.28 -10.16 -9.82
N THR A 243 14.94 -10.35 -8.56
CA THR A 243 15.15 -9.36 -7.50
C THR A 243 16.16 -9.88 -6.50
N ASP A 244 17.31 -9.23 -6.42
CA ASP A 244 18.25 -9.45 -5.33
C ASP A 244 17.83 -8.60 -4.12
N ALA A 245 17.95 -9.20 -2.93
CA ALA A 245 17.68 -8.51 -1.67
C ALA A 245 18.72 -8.87 -0.62
N ARG A 246 19.06 -7.90 0.22
CA ARG A 246 19.99 -8.10 1.35
C ARG A 246 19.64 -7.16 2.49
N ILE A 247 20.08 -7.54 3.69
CA ILE A 247 20.09 -6.66 4.85
C ILE A 247 21.44 -5.98 4.92
N ALA A 248 21.45 -4.66 4.94
CA ALA A 248 22.65 -3.86 4.93
C ALA A 248 22.79 -3.03 6.21
N ASP A 249 23.99 -2.85 6.67
CA ASP A 249 24.31 -1.89 7.72
C ASP A 249 23.92 -0.47 7.24
N PRO A 250 23.13 0.29 7.99
CA PRO A 250 22.59 1.58 7.54
C PRO A 250 23.63 2.67 7.33
N GLU A 251 24.83 2.53 7.93
CA GLU A 251 25.93 3.51 7.87
C GLU A 251 26.95 3.13 6.80
N THR A 252 27.42 1.88 6.85
CA THR A 252 28.50 1.42 5.97
C THR A 252 28.00 0.81 4.67
N GLY A 253 26.72 0.43 4.57
CA GLY A 253 26.15 -0.28 3.42
C GLY A 253 26.61 -1.74 3.28
N ARG A 254 27.41 -2.27 4.20
CA ARG A 254 27.89 -3.67 4.16
C ARG A 254 26.74 -4.63 4.47
N THR A 255 26.75 -5.79 3.83
CA THR A 255 25.78 -6.86 4.12
C THR A 255 25.96 -7.37 5.54
N LEU A 256 24.85 -7.45 6.27
CA LEU A 256 24.80 -8.01 7.63
C LEU A 256 24.55 -9.52 7.61
N PRO A 257 24.97 -10.24 8.65
CA PRO A 257 24.64 -11.65 8.85
C PRO A 257 23.14 -11.92 8.91
N ILE A 258 22.75 -13.17 8.64
CA ILE A 258 21.37 -13.65 8.79
C ILE A 258 20.88 -13.43 10.21
N GLY A 259 19.66 -12.92 10.37
CA GLY A 259 19.01 -12.64 11.65
C GLY A 259 19.27 -11.23 12.19
N GLU A 260 20.31 -10.54 11.75
CA GLU A 260 20.58 -9.17 12.18
C GLU A 260 19.63 -8.17 11.53
N VAL A 261 19.36 -7.08 12.24
CA VAL A 261 18.49 -6.00 11.80
C VAL A 261 19.33 -4.88 11.14
N GLY A 262 19.01 -4.59 9.90
CA GLY A 262 19.62 -3.51 9.11
C GLY A 262 18.64 -2.93 8.12
N GLU A 263 19.14 -2.09 7.20
CA GLU A 263 18.33 -1.50 6.14
C GLU A 263 18.13 -2.52 5.00
N LEU A 264 16.89 -2.70 4.55
CA LEU A 264 16.60 -3.53 3.38
C LEU A 264 17.14 -2.82 2.14
N ALA A 265 18.02 -3.49 1.41
CA ALA A 265 18.52 -3.05 0.12
C ALA A 265 18.08 -4.03 -0.96
N VAL A 266 17.58 -3.53 -2.08
CA VAL A 266 17.07 -4.34 -3.19
C VAL A 266 17.70 -3.90 -4.51
N ARG A 267 17.84 -4.85 -5.43
CA ARG A 267 18.31 -4.63 -6.80
C ARG A 267 17.49 -5.50 -7.75
N GLY A 268 17.04 -4.94 -8.87
CA GLY A 268 16.28 -5.66 -9.87
C GLY A 268 15.79 -4.77 -10.99
N PRO A 269 15.24 -5.36 -12.07
CA PRO A 269 14.84 -4.62 -13.27
C PRO A 269 13.66 -3.67 -13.02
N GLN A 270 12.93 -3.82 -11.92
CA GLN A 270 11.81 -2.98 -11.52
C GLN A 270 12.23 -1.72 -10.76
N VAL A 271 13.51 -1.56 -10.39
CA VAL A 271 14.01 -0.42 -9.60
C VAL A 271 14.09 0.83 -10.48
N MET A 272 13.67 1.97 -9.94
CA MET A 272 13.64 3.28 -10.60
C MET A 272 15.02 3.74 -11.11
N HIS A 273 15.03 4.67 -12.05
CA HIS A 273 16.26 5.35 -12.48
C HIS A 273 16.73 6.42 -11.48
N GLY A 274 15.82 6.93 -10.66
CA GLY A 274 16.09 7.96 -9.65
C GLY A 274 14.89 8.86 -9.41
N TYR A 275 15.08 9.94 -8.67
CA TYR A 275 14.06 10.96 -8.44
C TYR A 275 14.21 12.13 -9.44
N LEU A 276 13.11 12.56 -10.04
CA LEU A 276 13.07 13.65 -11.02
C LEU A 276 13.64 14.94 -10.41
N ASN A 277 14.69 15.48 -11.04
CA ASN A 277 15.38 16.71 -10.62
C ASN A 277 15.85 16.72 -9.16
N ARG A 278 16.24 15.53 -8.63
CA ARG A 278 16.68 15.34 -7.25
C ARG A 278 17.92 14.44 -7.20
N PRO A 279 19.09 14.93 -7.69
CA PRO A 279 20.31 14.10 -7.78
C PRO A 279 20.80 13.64 -6.40
N ASP A 280 20.76 14.50 -5.37
CA ASP A 280 21.26 14.17 -4.03
C ASP A 280 20.43 13.08 -3.37
N GLU A 281 19.07 13.21 -3.46
CA GLU A 281 18.18 12.17 -2.93
C GLU A 281 18.25 10.87 -3.74
N THR A 282 18.56 10.97 -5.03
CA THR A 282 18.80 9.80 -5.87
C THR A 282 20.07 9.09 -5.42
N ALA A 283 21.19 9.81 -5.25
CA ALA A 283 22.45 9.25 -4.78
C ALA A 283 22.34 8.67 -3.35
N ALA A 284 21.51 9.26 -2.49
CA ALA A 284 21.24 8.73 -1.15
C ALA A 284 20.46 7.43 -1.18
N ALA A 285 19.52 7.27 -2.12
CA ALA A 285 18.67 6.10 -2.24
C ALA A 285 19.31 4.98 -3.08
N LEU A 286 20.00 5.33 -4.17
CA LEU A 286 20.65 4.39 -5.09
C LEU A 286 22.16 4.42 -4.89
N ARG A 287 22.70 3.36 -4.29
CA ARG A 287 24.13 3.23 -3.97
C ARG A 287 24.67 1.93 -4.56
N ASP A 288 25.68 1.99 -5.40
CA ASP A 288 26.33 0.82 -6.02
C ASP A 288 25.35 -0.16 -6.69
N GLY A 289 24.33 0.38 -7.36
CA GLY A 289 23.28 -0.40 -8.03
C GLY A 289 22.21 -0.99 -7.10
N TRP A 290 22.23 -0.65 -5.80
CA TRP A 290 21.23 -1.07 -4.83
C TRP A 290 20.31 0.09 -4.43
N LEU A 291 19.02 -0.18 -4.39
CA LEU A 291 18.03 0.72 -3.79
C LEU A 291 17.95 0.44 -2.29
N PHE A 292 18.38 1.40 -1.48
CA PHE A 292 18.20 1.43 -0.04
C PHE A 292 16.81 1.95 0.27
N THR A 293 15.97 1.07 0.82
CA THR A 293 14.52 1.33 0.90
C THR A 293 14.12 2.31 2.01
N GLY A 294 15.01 2.55 2.97
CA GLY A 294 14.70 3.28 4.18
C GLY A 294 13.85 2.48 5.19
N ASP A 295 13.60 1.20 4.92
CA ASP A 295 12.90 0.30 5.82
C ASP A 295 13.93 -0.62 6.51
N MET A 296 13.84 -0.70 7.85
CA MET A 296 14.64 -1.63 8.66
C MET A 296 14.01 -3.02 8.59
N ALA A 297 14.83 -4.03 8.33
CA ALA A 297 14.37 -5.39 8.15
C ALA A 297 15.41 -6.39 8.67
N ARG A 298 15.01 -7.65 8.78
CA ARG A 298 15.88 -8.80 8.98
C ARG A 298 15.50 -9.92 8.03
N MET A 299 16.43 -10.83 7.77
CA MET A 299 16.19 -12.05 6.97
C MET A 299 16.42 -13.26 7.87
N ASP A 300 15.57 -14.28 7.76
CA ASP A 300 15.78 -15.55 8.46
C ASP A 300 16.63 -16.54 7.62
N ALA A 301 16.93 -17.69 8.21
CA ALA A 301 17.75 -18.73 7.58
C ALA A 301 17.09 -19.38 6.35
N ASP A 302 15.78 -19.28 6.22
CA ASP A 302 15.02 -19.78 5.07
C ASP A 302 14.86 -18.72 3.95
N GLY A 303 15.46 -17.54 4.14
CA GLY A 303 15.44 -16.44 3.18
C GLY A 303 14.18 -15.57 3.22
N PHE A 304 13.32 -15.70 4.24
CA PHE A 304 12.17 -14.82 4.42
C PHE A 304 12.57 -13.50 5.09
N PHE A 305 12.04 -12.41 4.57
CA PHE A 305 12.30 -11.07 5.07
C PHE A 305 11.18 -10.58 5.98
N TYR A 306 11.54 -9.80 7.00
CA TYR A 306 10.62 -9.24 7.99
C TYR A 306 10.91 -7.76 8.14
N ILE A 307 9.91 -6.89 7.85
CA ILE A 307 10.02 -5.46 8.14
C ILE A 307 9.89 -5.24 9.63
N VAL A 308 10.90 -4.59 10.20
CA VAL A 308 10.91 -4.18 11.61
C VAL A 308 10.22 -2.84 11.75
N ASP A 309 10.68 -1.81 11.02
CA ASP A 309 10.01 -0.50 10.91
C ASP A 309 10.72 0.40 9.87
N ARG A 310 10.32 1.67 9.80
CA ARG A 310 11.01 2.69 9.03
C ARG A 310 12.21 3.26 9.78
N LYS A 311 13.36 3.39 9.11
CA LYS A 311 14.59 3.98 9.67
C LYS A 311 14.34 5.36 10.28
N LYS A 312 13.51 6.19 9.65
CA LYS A 312 13.16 7.55 10.09
C LYS A 312 12.12 7.63 11.21
N GLU A 313 11.39 6.56 11.46
CA GLU A 313 10.34 6.50 12.46
C GLU A 313 10.80 5.79 13.74
N MET A 314 12.05 5.32 13.75
CA MET A 314 12.67 4.71 14.92
C MET A 314 12.77 5.74 16.05
N ILE A 315 12.29 5.36 17.22
CA ILE A 315 12.29 6.17 18.44
C ILE A 315 13.56 5.86 19.24
N ASN A 316 14.29 6.89 19.63
CA ASN A 316 15.53 6.73 20.41
C ASN A 316 15.26 7.00 21.90
N VAL A 317 14.95 5.96 22.65
CA VAL A 317 14.66 6.07 24.09
C VAL A 317 15.96 5.89 24.89
N GLY A 318 16.66 6.98 25.16
CA GLY A 318 17.90 6.95 25.97
C GLY A 318 19.00 6.11 25.32
N GLY A 319 19.17 6.16 24.00
CA GLY A 319 20.12 5.35 23.24
C GLY A 319 19.60 3.98 22.80
N LEU A 320 18.44 3.56 23.31
CA LEU A 320 17.82 2.27 22.91
C LEU A 320 16.83 2.50 21.76
N LYS A 321 16.95 1.69 20.72
CA LYS A 321 16.11 1.76 19.53
C LYS A 321 14.75 1.09 19.79
N VAL A 322 13.67 1.84 19.60
CA VAL A 322 12.30 1.33 19.67
C VAL A 322 11.67 1.52 18.29
N TYR A 323 11.10 0.45 17.79
CA TYR A 323 10.39 0.46 16.52
C TYR A 323 8.89 0.59 16.77
N PRO A 324 8.23 1.67 16.31
CA PRO A 324 6.78 1.89 16.47
C PRO A 324 5.93 0.68 16.16
N ARG A 325 6.23 -0.01 15.08
CA ARG A 325 5.49 -1.21 14.64
C ARG A 325 5.45 -2.31 15.71
N GLU A 326 6.51 -2.52 16.47
CA GLU A 326 6.54 -3.53 17.52
C GLU A 326 5.52 -3.22 18.64
N VAL A 327 5.40 -1.95 18.97
CA VAL A 327 4.40 -1.47 19.94
C VAL A 327 2.99 -1.59 19.39
N GLU A 328 2.79 -1.22 18.13
CA GLU A 328 1.50 -1.29 17.44
C GLU A 328 1.02 -2.74 17.31
N GLU A 329 1.89 -3.68 16.95
CA GLU A 329 1.56 -5.10 16.86
C GLU A 329 1.06 -5.66 18.19
N VAL A 330 1.67 -5.27 19.30
CA VAL A 330 1.18 -5.66 20.64
C VAL A 330 -0.19 -5.06 20.90
N LEU A 331 -0.39 -3.77 20.63
CA LEU A 331 -1.68 -3.09 20.81
C LEU A 331 -2.78 -3.73 19.94
N TYR A 332 -2.48 -4.15 18.71
CA TYR A 332 -3.44 -4.84 17.85
C TYR A 332 -3.91 -6.20 18.38
N THR A 333 -3.15 -6.85 19.29
CA THR A 333 -3.58 -8.10 19.95
C THR A 333 -4.58 -7.83 21.07
N HIS A 334 -4.79 -6.58 21.50
CA HIS A 334 -5.76 -6.26 22.53
C HIS A 334 -7.19 -6.32 21.96
N PRO A 335 -8.17 -7.00 22.64
CA PRO A 335 -9.51 -7.24 22.11
C PRO A 335 -10.27 -5.98 21.69
N ALA A 336 -10.09 -4.88 22.43
CA ALA A 336 -10.79 -3.62 22.20
C ALA A 336 -10.16 -2.76 21.10
N VAL A 337 -8.92 -3.03 20.66
CA VAL A 337 -8.19 -2.17 19.72
C VAL A 337 -8.61 -2.44 18.28
N ARG A 338 -8.95 -1.38 17.55
CA ARG A 338 -9.23 -1.38 16.11
C ARG A 338 -8.05 -0.85 15.30
N GLU A 339 -7.45 0.26 15.76
CA GLU A 339 -6.33 0.92 15.10
C GLU A 339 -5.31 1.36 16.15
N ALA A 340 -4.04 1.23 15.85
CA ALA A 340 -2.95 1.69 16.71
C ALA A 340 -1.86 2.36 15.86
N ALA A 341 -1.25 3.39 16.42
CA ALA A 341 -0.03 4.02 15.93
C ALA A 341 0.84 4.47 17.09
N ALA A 342 2.14 4.30 16.99
CA ALA A 342 3.10 4.78 17.97
C ALA A 342 4.05 5.81 17.34
N ILE A 343 4.45 6.81 18.12
CA ILE A 343 5.44 7.83 17.74
C ILE A 343 6.39 8.11 18.88
N GLY A 344 7.56 8.65 18.56
CA GLY A 344 8.44 9.30 19.53
C GLY A 344 7.92 10.67 19.92
N VAL A 345 7.92 10.96 21.19
CA VAL A 345 7.68 12.31 21.73
C VAL A 345 8.86 12.71 22.60
N ALA A 346 9.14 14.01 22.70
CA ALA A 346 10.26 14.51 23.47
C ALA A 346 10.16 14.13 24.96
N ASP A 347 11.26 13.66 25.53
CA ASP A 347 11.40 13.34 26.95
C ASP A 347 12.67 14.03 27.48
N PRO A 348 12.58 14.85 28.55
CA PRO A 348 13.72 15.62 29.06
C PRO A 348 14.92 14.77 29.52
N MET A 349 14.68 13.52 29.95
CA MET A 349 15.73 12.64 30.49
C MET A 349 16.25 11.64 29.48
N LYS A 350 15.41 11.23 28.52
CA LYS A 350 15.72 10.13 27.58
C LYS A 350 15.85 10.58 26.15
N GLY A 351 15.66 11.89 25.88
CA GLY A 351 15.57 12.46 24.55
C GLY A 351 14.20 12.20 23.94
N GLU A 352 13.82 10.95 23.79
CA GLU A 352 12.48 10.56 23.33
C GLU A 352 11.86 9.48 24.22
N THR A 353 10.54 9.38 24.18
CA THR A 353 9.76 8.29 24.76
C THR A 353 8.61 7.90 23.82
N VAL A 354 8.04 6.72 24.03
CA VAL A 354 6.96 6.20 23.21
C VAL A 354 5.62 6.77 23.66
N LYS A 355 4.85 7.35 22.71
CA LYS A 355 3.42 7.66 22.85
C LYS A 355 2.62 6.88 21.81
N ALA A 356 1.54 6.23 22.24
CA ALA A 356 0.65 5.50 21.34
C ALA A 356 -0.69 6.23 21.18
N PHE A 357 -1.26 6.12 19.99
CA PHE A 357 -2.61 6.57 19.63
C PHE A 357 -3.43 5.35 19.25
N VAL A 358 -4.62 5.23 19.83
CA VAL A 358 -5.46 4.05 19.66
C VAL A 358 -6.89 4.47 19.28
N ALA A 359 -7.46 3.77 18.29
CA ALA A 359 -8.90 3.82 18.06
C ALA A 359 -9.52 2.46 18.44
N LEU A 360 -10.57 2.52 19.25
CA LEU A 360 -11.24 1.31 19.74
C LEU A 360 -12.23 0.76 18.72
N LYS A 361 -12.57 -0.52 18.85
CA LYS A 361 -13.66 -1.16 18.13
C LYS A 361 -14.99 -0.54 18.57
N ARG A 362 -15.99 -0.65 17.72
CA ARG A 362 -17.35 -0.24 18.07
C ARG A 362 -17.84 -1.03 19.28
N ASP A 363 -18.45 -0.34 20.21
CA ASP A 363 -19.00 -0.92 21.46
C ASP A 363 -17.94 -1.55 22.40
N ALA A 364 -16.65 -1.30 22.16
CA ALA A 364 -15.55 -1.66 23.06
C ALA A 364 -15.08 -0.47 23.88
N SER A 365 -14.63 -0.70 25.10
CA SER A 365 -13.99 0.29 25.95
C SER A 365 -12.68 -0.27 26.50
N ALA A 366 -11.70 0.59 26.68
CA ALA A 366 -10.46 0.32 27.38
C ALA A 366 -9.90 1.64 27.89
N ALA A 367 -9.32 1.66 29.09
CA ALA A 367 -8.66 2.84 29.61
C ALA A 367 -7.23 2.96 29.06
N PRO A 368 -6.64 4.16 28.93
CA PRO A 368 -5.24 4.32 28.55
C PRO A 368 -4.28 3.52 29.41
N GLU A 369 -4.52 3.49 30.72
CA GLU A 369 -3.71 2.77 31.72
C GLU A 369 -3.78 1.25 31.50
N GLU A 370 -4.93 0.73 31.12
CA GLU A 370 -5.13 -0.69 30.77
C GLU A 370 -4.28 -1.07 29.56
N LEU A 371 -4.30 -0.24 28.52
CA LEU A 371 -3.50 -0.46 27.30
C LEU A 371 -2.00 -0.37 27.58
N ILE A 372 -1.57 0.56 28.46
CA ILE A 372 -0.17 0.65 28.91
C ILE A 372 0.23 -0.61 29.69
N ALA A 373 -0.61 -1.06 30.61
CA ALA A 373 -0.36 -2.28 31.40
C ALA A 373 -0.26 -3.51 30.47
N PHE A 374 -1.17 -3.61 29.50
CA PHE A 374 -1.16 -4.67 28.49
C PHE A 374 0.15 -4.71 27.68
N CYS A 375 0.66 -3.53 27.29
CA CYS A 375 1.95 -3.43 26.63
C CYS A 375 3.12 -3.79 27.54
N ARG A 376 3.07 -3.39 28.82
CA ARG A 376 4.14 -3.65 29.82
C ARG A 376 4.38 -5.13 30.06
N GLU A 377 3.35 -5.95 29.99
CA GLU A 377 3.46 -7.40 30.14
C GLU A 377 4.13 -8.10 28.94
N ARG A 378 4.17 -7.42 27.78
CA ARG A 378 4.55 -8.03 26.49
C ARG A 378 5.75 -7.38 25.82
N LEU A 379 6.15 -6.20 26.28
CA LEU A 379 7.26 -5.42 25.75
C LEU A 379 8.31 -5.15 26.81
N ALA A 380 9.55 -4.97 26.37
CA ALA A 380 10.61 -4.49 27.27
C ALA A 380 10.22 -3.10 27.85
N PRO A 381 10.64 -2.77 29.09
CA PRO A 381 10.23 -1.54 29.77
C PRO A 381 10.47 -0.24 28.98
N TYR A 382 11.56 -0.16 28.20
CA TYR A 382 11.89 1.01 27.39
C TYR A 382 11.02 1.13 26.13
N LYS A 383 10.35 0.05 25.68
CA LYS A 383 9.44 0.00 24.54
C LYS A 383 7.99 0.27 24.93
N THR A 384 7.67 0.13 26.22
CA THR A 384 6.31 0.35 26.72
C THR A 384 5.91 1.83 26.54
N PRO A 385 4.74 2.12 25.94
CA PRO A 385 4.24 3.48 25.83
C PRO A 385 4.13 4.15 27.21
N ARG A 386 4.60 5.37 27.33
CA ARG A 386 4.39 6.18 28.53
C ARG A 386 3.03 6.84 28.56
N ALA A 387 2.45 7.06 27.40
CA ALA A 387 1.12 7.62 27.24
C ALA A 387 0.37 6.90 26.12
N VAL A 388 -0.93 6.72 26.31
CA VAL A 388 -1.86 6.26 25.27
C VAL A 388 -2.96 7.30 25.16
N GLU A 389 -3.21 7.74 23.91
CA GLU A 389 -4.30 8.66 23.59
C GLU A 389 -5.36 7.92 22.77
N ILE A 390 -6.60 7.89 23.28
CA ILE A 390 -7.72 7.25 22.59
C ILE A 390 -8.38 8.30 21.68
N ARG A 391 -8.64 7.92 20.44
CA ARG A 391 -9.30 8.73 19.40
C ARG A 391 -10.40 7.93 18.69
N ASP A 392 -11.37 8.63 18.11
CA ASP A 392 -12.42 8.00 17.31
C ASP A 392 -11.85 7.35 16.03
N SER A 393 -10.83 7.97 15.43
CA SER A 393 -10.11 7.48 14.26
C SER A 393 -8.72 8.07 14.16
N LEU A 394 -7.80 7.36 13.51
CA LEU A 394 -6.46 7.85 13.22
C LEU A 394 -6.38 8.46 11.81
N PRO A 395 -5.53 9.48 11.57
CA PRO A 395 -5.35 10.06 10.24
C PRO A 395 -4.77 9.04 9.26
N LYS A 396 -5.32 9.01 8.03
CA LYS A 396 -4.97 8.01 7.00
C LYS A 396 -4.74 8.65 5.64
N THR A 397 -3.94 7.96 4.83
CA THR A 397 -3.83 8.24 3.39
C THR A 397 -5.10 7.77 2.66
N LEU A 398 -5.21 8.13 1.37
CA LEU A 398 -6.31 7.69 0.49
C LEU A 398 -6.39 6.15 0.34
N ILE A 399 -5.28 5.44 0.56
CA ILE A 399 -5.21 3.97 0.54
C ILE A 399 -5.37 3.36 1.94
N GLY A 400 -5.72 4.15 2.97
CA GLY A 400 -6.00 3.65 4.31
C GLY A 400 -4.77 3.45 5.22
N LYS A 401 -3.57 3.85 4.80
CA LYS A 401 -2.35 3.80 5.64
C LYS A 401 -2.40 4.90 6.69
N ILE A 402 -2.13 4.55 7.96
CA ILE A 402 -2.05 5.52 9.06
C ILE A 402 -0.87 6.47 8.85
N LEU A 403 -1.11 7.76 9.05
CA LEU A 403 -0.14 8.85 8.89
C LEU A 403 0.47 9.22 10.24
N ARG A 404 1.51 8.48 10.69
CA ARG A 404 2.24 8.77 11.94
C ARG A 404 2.78 10.20 11.96
N ARG A 405 3.23 10.72 10.82
CA ARG A 405 3.68 12.10 10.70
C ARG A 405 2.61 13.11 11.10
N ALA A 406 1.38 12.94 10.66
CA ALA A 406 0.29 13.84 11.03
C ALA A 406 -0.01 13.79 12.53
N LEU A 407 0.18 12.62 13.17
CA LEU A 407 0.10 12.48 14.61
C LEU A 407 1.24 13.21 15.32
N ALA A 408 2.46 13.09 14.82
CA ALA A 408 3.62 13.79 15.37
C ALA A 408 3.51 15.33 15.22
N GLU A 409 3.05 15.81 14.05
CA GLU A 409 2.79 17.25 13.82
C GLU A 409 1.70 17.81 14.77
N GLN A 410 0.65 17.03 15.03
CA GLN A 410 -0.40 17.40 15.97
C GLN A 410 0.10 17.43 17.42
N GLU A 411 1.03 16.56 17.76
CA GLU A 411 1.64 16.52 19.09
C GLU A 411 2.59 17.68 19.33
N LEU A 412 3.39 18.05 18.34
CA LEU A 412 4.28 19.21 18.40
C LEU A 412 3.54 20.57 18.46
N ALA A 413 2.30 20.61 18.00
CA ALA A 413 1.46 21.81 18.03
C ALA A 413 0.73 22.03 19.37
N ARG A 414 0.86 21.11 20.32
CA ARG A 414 0.29 21.19 21.69
C ARG A 414 1.27 21.78 22.68
#